data_1d3afef983ecbb431f67d788d3a0332d
#
_entry.id   1d3afef983ecbb431f67d788d3a0332d
#
_cell.length_a   1.000
_cell.length_b   1.000
_cell.length_c   1.000
_cell.angle_alpha   90.00
_cell.angle_beta   90.00
_cell.angle_gamma   90.00
#
_symmetry.space_group_name_H-M   'P 1'
#
loop_
_entity.id
_entity.type
_entity.pdbx_description
1 polymer ?
#
loop_
_entity_poly.entity_id
_entity_poly.type
_entity_poly.pdbx_seq_one_letter_code
_entity_poly.pdbx_strand_id
1 'polypeptide(L)'
;TLLGPARTQIRAKVPVIAVSAVRTGCGKSQTARYLSGLLKRKGKRVAVIRHPMPYGDLARQAVQRFATRADLDAAACTVEEREEYEPHLACGNVVFAGVDYQRIVAAAEAEADLILWDGGNNDFPFVRPDLHIVLVDPLRPGHETSHHPGEAVLRMADVVIVAKSDAAKAEDVRRVAEAAQA
;
A
#
# COMPACT_ATOMS: atom_id res chain seq x y z
N THR A 1 19.46 16.59 8.02
CA THR A 1 18.28 16.34 8.87
C THR A 1 17.33 15.43 8.12
N LEU A 2 16.97 14.30 8.70
CA LEU A 2 15.95 13.41 8.15
C LEU A 2 14.57 13.90 8.63
N LEU A 3 13.60 13.96 7.70
CA LEU A 3 12.23 14.31 8.03
C LEU A 3 11.45 13.02 8.38
N GLY A 4 10.84 13.02 9.55
CA GLY A 4 9.98 11.90 9.95
C GLY A 4 8.61 11.94 9.25
N PRO A 5 7.92 10.78 9.14
CA PRO A 5 6.63 10.65 8.44
C PRO A 5 5.58 11.66 8.93
N ALA A 6 5.50 11.91 10.24
CA ALA A 6 4.53 12.83 10.82
C ALA A 6 4.58 14.26 10.25
N ARG A 7 5.71 14.67 9.63
CA ARG A 7 5.89 16.01 9.03
C ARG A 7 5.74 16.01 7.51
N THR A 8 5.71 14.86 6.89
CA THR A 8 5.68 14.70 5.42
C THR A 8 4.39 14.11 4.90
N GLN A 9 3.58 13.51 5.78
CA GLN A 9 2.31 12.92 5.39
C GLN A 9 1.24 13.96 5.09
N ILE A 10 0.52 13.74 3.99
CA ILE A 10 -0.64 14.51 3.56
C ILE A 10 -1.88 13.97 4.29
N ARG A 11 -2.78 14.85 4.72
CA ARG A 11 -4.08 14.46 5.27
C ARG A 11 -5.11 14.41 4.16
N ALA A 12 -5.80 13.29 4.04
CA ALA A 12 -7.00 13.16 3.22
C ALA A 12 -8.25 13.63 4.00
N LYS A 13 -9.33 13.95 3.28
CA LYS A 13 -10.64 14.30 3.85
C LYS A 13 -11.51 13.07 4.07
N VAL A 14 -11.18 11.97 3.41
CA VAL A 14 -11.84 10.67 3.56
C VAL A 14 -10.93 9.73 4.36
N PRO A 15 -11.48 8.70 5.02
CA PRO A 15 -10.69 7.72 5.74
C PRO A 15 -9.64 7.06 4.86
N VAL A 16 -8.46 6.77 5.45
CA VAL A 16 -7.33 6.13 4.77
C VAL A 16 -6.95 4.85 5.51
N ILE A 17 -6.92 3.74 4.80
CA ILE A 17 -6.30 2.50 5.26
C ILE A 17 -5.00 2.31 4.50
N ALA A 18 -3.88 2.20 5.22
CA ALA A 18 -2.60 1.87 4.61
C ALA A 18 -2.28 0.38 4.84
N VAL A 19 -1.80 -0.27 3.80
CA VAL A 19 -1.27 -1.64 3.87
C VAL A 19 0.19 -1.60 3.49
N SER A 20 1.04 -1.95 4.45
CA SER A 20 2.49 -2.02 4.31
C SER A 20 3.01 -3.40 4.69
N ALA A 21 4.28 -3.63 4.51
CA ALA A 21 4.93 -4.86 4.94
C ALA A 21 6.38 -4.57 5.33
N VAL A 22 6.93 -5.37 6.23
CA VAL A 22 8.31 -5.25 6.66
C VAL A 22 9.33 -5.54 5.54
N ARG A 23 8.89 -6.21 4.48
CA ARG A 23 9.69 -6.48 3.28
C ARG A 23 8.84 -6.95 2.11
N THR A 24 9.47 -7.04 0.94
CA THR A 24 8.89 -7.63 -0.28
C THR A 24 8.46 -9.08 -0.05
N GLY A 25 7.32 -9.46 -0.62
CA GLY A 25 6.84 -10.84 -0.64
C GLY A 25 6.05 -11.26 0.59
N CYS A 26 5.74 -10.37 1.54
CA CYS A 26 4.89 -10.70 2.70
C CYS A 26 3.41 -10.90 2.36
N GLY A 27 2.95 -10.51 1.16
CA GLY A 27 1.53 -10.64 0.78
C GLY A 27 0.72 -9.34 0.84
N LYS A 28 1.41 -8.19 0.91
CA LYS A 28 0.80 -6.86 0.99
C LYS A 28 -0.31 -6.61 -0.04
N SER A 29 0.00 -6.78 -1.33
CA SER A 29 -0.95 -6.46 -2.40
C SER A 29 -2.14 -7.43 -2.46
N GLN A 30 -1.97 -8.70 -2.04
CA GLN A 30 -3.10 -9.63 -1.87
C GLN A 30 -4.04 -9.14 -0.74
N THR A 31 -3.46 -8.72 0.39
CA THR A 31 -4.21 -8.18 1.52
C THR A 31 -4.96 -6.91 1.13
N ALA A 32 -4.30 -5.99 0.42
CA ALA A 32 -4.93 -4.76 -0.08
C ALA A 32 -6.13 -5.06 -0.99
N ARG A 33 -5.98 -5.99 -1.94
CA ARG A 33 -7.10 -6.40 -2.82
C ARG A 33 -8.23 -7.08 -2.06
N TYR A 34 -7.92 -7.94 -1.09
CA TYR A 34 -8.92 -8.56 -0.22
C TYR A 34 -9.73 -7.51 0.56
N LEU A 35 -9.04 -6.56 1.19
CA LEU A 35 -9.67 -5.47 1.93
C LEU A 35 -10.54 -4.60 1.02
N SER A 36 -10.05 -4.25 -0.16
CA SER A 36 -10.84 -3.52 -1.15
C SER A 36 -12.14 -4.27 -1.50
N GLY A 37 -12.06 -5.58 -1.75
CA GLY A 37 -13.24 -6.41 -2.02
C GLY A 37 -14.21 -6.45 -0.84
N LEU A 38 -13.71 -6.52 0.39
CA LEU A 38 -14.52 -6.49 1.61
C LEU A 38 -15.27 -5.15 1.75
N LEU A 39 -14.57 -4.04 1.55
CA LEU A 39 -15.13 -2.70 1.66
C LEU A 39 -16.20 -2.44 0.58
N LYS A 40 -15.95 -2.90 -0.64
CA LYS A 40 -16.94 -2.80 -1.73
C LYS A 40 -18.20 -3.62 -1.46
N ARG A 41 -18.08 -4.82 -0.88
CA ARG A 41 -19.26 -5.59 -0.44
C ARG A 41 -20.07 -4.86 0.65
N LYS A 42 -19.45 -3.95 1.39
CA LYS A 42 -20.11 -3.05 2.36
C LYS A 42 -20.63 -1.75 1.72
N GLY A 43 -20.66 -1.66 0.39
CA GLY A 43 -21.17 -0.51 -0.35
C GLY A 43 -20.22 0.70 -0.40
N LYS A 44 -18.94 0.55 -0.08
CA LYS A 44 -17.98 1.65 -0.12
C LYS A 44 -17.33 1.75 -1.49
N ARG A 45 -17.19 2.98 -1.99
CA ARG A 45 -16.34 3.28 -3.14
C ARG A 45 -14.90 3.41 -2.64
N VAL A 46 -14.01 2.62 -3.21
CA VAL A 46 -12.59 2.54 -2.79
C VAL A 46 -11.69 3.03 -3.91
N ALA A 47 -10.88 4.04 -3.65
CA ALA A 47 -9.75 4.41 -4.49
C ALA A 47 -8.48 3.77 -3.94
N VAL A 48 -7.69 3.16 -4.81
CA VAL A 48 -6.36 2.62 -4.45
C VAL A 48 -5.31 3.64 -4.84
N ILE A 49 -4.45 4.02 -3.90
CA ILE A 49 -3.26 4.82 -4.20
C ILE A 49 -2.05 3.92 -4.15
N ARG A 50 -1.24 3.98 -5.22
CA ARG A 50 0.06 3.30 -5.31
C ARG A 50 1.19 4.32 -5.26
N HIS A 51 2.38 3.89 -4.81
CA HIS A 51 3.55 4.73 -4.94
C HIS A 51 3.91 4.92 -6.42
N PRO A 52 4.52 6.05 -6.79
CA PRO A 52 4.88 6.30 -8.18
C PRO A 52 6.07 5.43 -8.61
N MET A 53 6.06 5.07 -9.89
CA MET A 53 7.21 4.52 -10.60
C MET A 53 7.61 5.51 -11.70
N PRO A 54 8.50 6.48 -11.41
CA PRO A 54 8.74 7.64 -12.28
C PRO A 54 9.71 7.31 -13.41
N TYR A 55 9.32 6.44 -14.33
CA TYR A 55 10.16 5.99 -15.44
C TYR A 55 10.03 6.84 -16.71
N GLY A 56 9.13 7.82 -16.75
CA GLY A 56 8.84 8.60 -17.94
C GLY A 56 8.87 10.12 -17.73
N ASP A 57 8.03 10.82 -18.48
CA ASP A 57 7.83 12.25 -18.33
C ASP A 57 7.06 12.56 -17.05
N LEU A 58 7.76 13.07 -16.04
CA LEU A 58 7.20 13.36 -14.71
C LEU A 58 6.07 14.40 -14.75
N ALA A 59 6.10 15.33 -15.72
CA ALA A 59 5.03 16.32 -15.87
C ALA A 59 3.72 15.65 -16.30
N ARG A 60 3.81 14.67 -17.20
CA ARG A 60 2.65 13.85 -17.62
C ARG A 60 2.22 12.87 -16.55
N GLN A 61 3.15 12.43 -15.70
CA GLN A 61 2.92 11.52 -14.58
C GLN A 61 2.59 12.24 -13.25
N ALA A 62 2.29 13.54 -13.29
CA ALA A 62 1.95 14.29 -12.08
C ALA A 62 0.77 13.65 -11.34
N VAL A 63 -0.30 13.32 -12.05
CA VAL A 63 -1.47 12.58 -11.54
C VAL A 63 -1.95 11.63 -12.63
N GLN A 64 -1.99 10.36 -12.32
CA GLN A 64 -2.51 9.31 -13.21
C GLN A 64 -3.68 8.60 -12.54
N ARG A 65 -4.71 8.29 -13.32
CA ARG A 65 -5.90 7.56 -12.90
C ARG A 65 -6.15 6.42 -13.86
N PHE A 66 -6.25 5.22 -13.30
CA PHE A 66 -6.46 3.99 -14.06
C PHE A 66 -7.72 3.28 -13.57
N ALA A 67 -8.71 3.12 -14.44
CA ALA A 67 -9.93 2.34 -14.18
C ALA A 67 -10.03 1.14 -15.12
N THR A 68 -9.35 1.19 -16.26
CA THR A 68 -9.36 0.20 -17.32
C THR A 68 -7.96 -0.10 -17.82
N ARG A 69 -7.77 -1.22 -18.55
CA ARG A 69 -6.51 -1.50 -19.24
C ARG A 69 -6.20 -0.47 -20.33
N ALA A 70 -7.22 0.07 -20.97
CA ALA A 70 -7.02 1.12 -21.97
C ALA A 70 -6.36 2.38 -21.39
N ASP A 71 -6.62 2.69 -20.11
CA ASP A 71 -5.95 3.81 -19.42
C ASP A 71 -4.45 3.54 -19.26
N LEU A 72 -4.07 2.28 -18.98
CA LEU A 72 -2.66 1.88 -18.90
C LEU A 72 -1.97 1.96 -20.27
N ASP A 73 -2.68 1.58 -21.34
CA ASP A 73 -2.17 1.67 -22.73
C ASP A 73 -1.97 3.13 -23.12
N ALA A 74 -2.94 3.99 -22.85
CA ALA A 74 -2.87 5.42 -23.14
C ALA A 74 -1.74 6.15 -22.38
N ALA A 75 -1.45 5.68 -21.16
CA ALA A 75 -0.35 6.19 -20.34
C ALA A 75 1.01 5.59 -20.72
N ALA A 76 1.05 4.62 -21.65
CA ALA A 76 2.25 3.87 -22.02
C ALA A 76 2.95 3.24 -20.79
N CYS A 77 2.17 2.69 -19.86
CA CYS A 77 2.69 2.08 -18.64
C CYS A 77 3.69 0.95 -18.96
N THR A 78 4.79 0.91 -18.21
CA THR A 78 5.79 -0.15 -18.28
C THR A 78 5.23 -1.49 -17.79
N VAL A 79 5.98 -2.57 -18.00
CA VAL A 79 5.58 -3.91 -17.49
C VAL A 79 5.47 -3.90 -15.97
N GLU A 80 6.41 -3.25 -15.28
CA GLU A 80 6.45 -3.15 -13.83
C GLU A 80 5.24 -2.37 -13.28
N GLU A 81 4.88 -1.26 -13.93
CA GLU A 81 3.68 -0.49 -13.55
C GLU A 81 2.42 -1.33 -13.74
N ARG A 82 2.34 -2.09 -14.84
CA ARG A 82 1.19 -2.98 -15.11
C ARG A 82 1.08 -4.11 -14.11
N GLU A 83 2.19 -4.73 -13.70
CA GLU A 83 2.20 -5.76 -12.66
C GLU A 83 1.60 -5.26 -11.34
N GLU A 84 1.77 -3.98 -11.05
CA GLU A 84 1.25 -3.35 -9.84
C GLU A 84 -0.21 -2.90 -9.98
N TYR A 85 -0.62 -2.43 -11.16
CA TYR A 85 -1.95 -1.81 -11.35
C TYR A 85 -3.00 -2.80 -11.87
N GLU A 86 -2.67 -3.67 -12.84
CA GLU A 86 -3.63 -4.58 -13.45
C GLU A 86 -4.35 -5.49 -12.45
N PRO A 87 -3.71 -6.05 -11.41
CA PRO A 87 -4.41 -6.86 -10.43
C PRO A 87 -5.48 -6.09 -9.64
N HIS A 88 -5.28 -4.80 -9.42
CA HIS A 88 -6.31 -3.93 -8.82
C HIS A 88 -7.45 -3.65 -9.78
N LEU A 89 -7.16 -3.37 -11.06
CA LEU A 89 -8.17 -3.18 -12.09
C LEU A 89 -9.02 -4.45 -12.28
N ALA A 90 -8.38 -5.62 -12.25
CA ALA A 90 -9.09 -6.91 -12.33
C ALA A 90 -10.07 -7.12 -11.15
N CYS A 91 -9.79 -6.53 -9.99
CA CYS A 91 -10.70 -6.49 -8.85
C CYS A 91 -11.74 -5.35 -8.96
N GLY A 92 -11.78 -4.59 -10.06
CA GLY A 92 -12.67 -3.45 -10.25
C GLY A 92 -12.32 -2.25 -9.39
N ASN A 93 -11.05 -2.08 -9.00
CA ASN A 93 -10.57 -0.90 -8.30
C ASN A 93 -10.19 0.20 -9.30
N VAL A 94 -10.31 1.45 -8.88
CA VAL A 94 -9.66 2.58 -9.54
C VAL A 94 -8.33 2.83 -8.85
N VAL A 95 -7.25 2.91 -9.63
CA VAL A 95 -5.89 3.13 -9.13
C VAL A 95 -5.46 4.55 -9.44
N PHE A 96 -4.89 5.22 -8.47
CA PHE A 96 -4.25 6.52 -8.59
C PHE A 96 -2.76 6.38 -8.30
N ALA A 97 -1.93 6.97 -9.16
CA ALA A 97 -0.48 7.01 -9.02
C ALA A 97 0.06 8.33 -9.57
N GLY A 98 1.34 8.57 -9.38
CA GLY A 98 2.02 9.74 -9.93
C GLY A 98 2.94 10.41 -8.92
N VAL A 99 3.50 11.57 -9.29
CA VAL A 99 4.55 12.24 -8.52
C VAL A 99 4.08 13.46 -7.73
N ASP A 100 2.87 13.98 -7.99
CA ASP A 100 2.27 15.05 -7.21
C ASP A 100 1.27 14.47 -6.19
N TYR A 101 1.78 14.17 -5.02
CA TYR A 101 1.03 13.47 -3.98
C TYR A 101 -0.22 14.22 -3.50
N GLN A 102 -0.18 15.55 -3.43
CA GLN A 102 -1.34 16.34 -3.02
C GLN A 102 -2.47 16.24 -4.04
N ARG A 103 -2.12 16.35 -5.33
CA ARG A 103 -3.11 16.24 -6.41
C ARG A 103 -3.65 14.82 -6.55
N ILE A 104 -2.83 13.80 -6.31
CA ILE A 104 -3.27 12.39 -6.30
C ILE A 104 -4.31 12.16 -5.21
N VAL A 105 -4.02 12.61 -3.97
CA VAL A 105 -4.97 12.48 -2.85
C VAL A 105 -6.27 13.23 -3.16
N ALA A 106 -6.18 14.47 -3.65
CA ALA A 106 -7.36 15.26 -4.01
C ALA A 106 -8.21 14.59 -5.12
N ALA A 107 -7.57 13.98 -6.12
CA ALA A 107 -8.28 13.24 -7.17
C ALA A 107 -8.97 11.98 -6.63
N ALA A 108 -8.30 11.22 -5.77
CA ALA A 108 -8.86 10.03 -5.15
C ALA A 108 -10.04 10.35 -4.22
N GLU A 109 -9.95 11.40 -3.40
CA GLU A 109 -11.01 11.87 -2.51
C GLU A 109 -12.30 12.26 -3.25
N ALA A 110 -12.17 12.78 -4.47
CA ALA A 110 -13.32 13.21 -5.27
C ALA A 110 -14.18 12.02 -5.75
N GLU A 111 -13.59 10.82 -5.85
CA GLU A 111 -14.25 9.64 -6.42
C GLU A 111 -14.59 8.56 -5.39
N ALA A 112 -14.02 8.61 -4.19
CA ALA A 112 -14.09 7.53 -3.23
C ALA A 112 -14.60 7.96 -1.85
N ASP A 113 -15.18 7.00 -1.13
CA ASP A 113 -15.58 7.14 0.26
C ASP A 113 -14.43 6.77 1.21
N LEU A 114 -13.38 6.10 0.67
CA LEU A 114 -12.21 5.65 1.39
C LEU A 114 -11.03 5.46 0.43
N ILE A 115 -9.85 5.83 0.89
CA ILE A 115 -8.57 5.58 0.21
C ILE A 115 -7.92 4.33 0.82
N LEU A 116 -7.48 3.42 -0.05
CA LEU A 116 -6.63 2.30 0.30
C LEU A 116 -5.23 2.57 -0.27
N TRP A 117 -4.26 2.87 0.59
CA TRP A 117 -2.88 2.99 0.18
C TRP A 117 -2.23 1.61 0.16
N ASP A 118 -1.90 1.11 -1.03
CA ASP A 118 -1.11 -0.11 -1.22
C ASP A 118 0.33 0.31 -1.54
N GLY A 119 1.13 0.44 -0.50
CA GLY A 119 2.46 1.01 -0.55
C GLY A 119 3.49 0.18 -1.28
N GLY A 120 4.62 0.81 -1.55
CA GLY A 120 5.82 0.13 -2.00
C GLY A 120 6.49 -0.70 -0.89
N ASN A 121 7.65 -1.25 -1.22
CA ASN A 121 8.40 -2.09 -0.30
C ASN A 121 9.41 -1.30 0.54
N ASN A 122 9.71 -0.06 0.12
CA ASN A 122 10.78 0.76 0.68
C ASN A 122 10.31 2.19 0.99
N ASP A 123 9.03 2.39 1.25
CA ASP A 123 8.47 3.70 1.51
C ASP A 123 7.47 3.69 2.67
N PHE A 124 7.38 4.85 3.31
CA PHE A 124 6.30 5.15 4.24
C PHE A 124 5.06 5.61 3.48
N PRO A 125 3.85 5.42 4.04
CA PRO A 125 2.67 6.05 3.48
C PRO A 125 2.87 7.56 3.39
N PHE A 126 2.77 8.15 2.21
CA PHE A 126 2.80 9.60 2.05
C PHE A 126 1.47 10.26 2.41
N VAL A 127 0.40 9.49 2.45
CA VAL A 127 -0.89 9.91 3.01
C VAL A 127 -1.01 9.36 4.44
N ARG A 128 -1.45 10.19 5.36
CA ARG A 128 -1.61 9.80 6.76
C ARG A 128 -2.74 8.79 6.90
N PRO A 129 -2.47 7.57 7.35
CA PRO A 129 -3.52 6.57 7.55
C PRO A 129 -4.31 6.85 8.83
N ASP A 130 -5.60 6.49 8.81
CA ASP A 130 -6.44 6.34 9.99
C ASP A 130 -6.34 4.91 10.54
N LEU A 131 -5.93 3.95 9.69
CA LEU A 131 -5.60 2.59 10.07
C LEU A 131 -4.39 2.13 9.26
N HIS A 132 -3.30 1.80 9.93
CA HIS A 132 -2.08 1.27 9.31
C HIS A 132 -1.92 -0.21 9.61
N ILE A 133 -2.09 -1.05 8.59
CA ILE A 133 -1.92 -2.50 8.65
C ILE A 133 -0.54 -2.85 8.10
N VAL A 134 0.26 -3.56 8.89
CA VAL A 134 1.60 -4.00 8.49
C VAL A 134 1.71 -5.52 8.52
N LEU A 135 2.24 -6.10 7.45
CA LEU A 135 2.42 -7.54 7.34
C LEU A 135 3.85 -7.95 7.72
N VAL A 136 3.94 -9.02 8.50
CA VAL A 136 5.18 -9.74 8.83
C VAL A 136 5.13 -11.16 8.28
N ASP A 137 6.29 -11.78 8.03
CA ASP A 137 6.39 -13.08 7.34
C ASP A 137 7.13 -14.11 8.22
N PRO A 138 6.42 -15.08 8.81
CA PRO A 138 7.02 -16.10 9.68
C PRO A 138 7.89 -17.11 8.93
N LEU A 139 7.87 -17.11 7.59
CA LEU A 139 8.84 -17.88 6.80
C LEU A 139 10.24 -17.25 6.81
N ARG A 140 10.37 -16.04 7.38
CA ARG A 140 11.62 -15.25 7.46
C ARG A 140 11.71 -14.52 8.80
N PRO A 141 11.77 -15.26 9.92
CA PRO A 141 11.89 -14.66 11.26
C PRO A 141 13.14 -13.79 11.37
N GLY A 142 13.03 -12.63 12.01
CA GLY A 142 14.10 -11.64 12.15
C GLY A 142 14.10 -10.57 11.04
N HIS A 143 13.32 -10.75 9.96
CA HIS A 143 13.25 -9.76 8.90
C HIS A 143 12.35 -8.56 9.28
N GLU A 144 11.54 -8.68 10.32
CA GLU A 144 10.72 -7.61 10.87
C GLU A 144 11.55 -6.44 11.42
N THR A 145 12.79 -6.70 11.86
CA THR A 145 13.71 -5.69 12.43
C THR A 145 14.99 -5.46 11.65
N SER A 146 15.28 -6.26 10.61
CA SER A 146 16.55 -6.22 9.90
C SER A 146 16.53 -5.51 8.54
N HIS A 147 15.38 -5.00 8.12
CA HIS A 147 15.22 -4.33 6.82
C HIS A 147 14.66 -2.92 6.98
N HIS A 148 15.38 -1.93 6.43
CA HIS A 148 14.87 -0.55 6.37
C HIS A 148 14.01 -0.37 5.10
N PRO A 149 12.85 0.32 5.16
CA PRO A 149 12.23 0.94 6.35
C PRO A 149 11.28 0.00 7.11
N GLY A 150 11.34 -1.32 6.90
CA GLY A 150 10.40 -2.30 7.43
C GLY A 150 10.21 -2.21 8.95
N GLU A 151 11.30 -2.10 9.73
CA GLU A 151 11.21 -1.92 11.18
C GLU A 151 10.47 -0.61 11.54
N ALA A 152 10.83 0.50 10.89
CA ALA A 152 10.18 1.78 11.17
C ALA A 152 8.70 1.78 10.77
N VAL A 153 8.34 1.09 9.69
CA VAL A 153 6.96 0.89 9.27
C VAL A 153 6.20 0.03 10.26
N LEU A 154 6.83 -1.04 10.77
CA LEU A 154 6.25 -1.90 11.81
C LEU A 154 5.92 -1.13 13.09
N ARG A 155 6.83 -0.25 13.53
CA ARG A 155 6.61 0.62 14.70
C ARG A 155 5.49 1.65 14.52
N MET A 156 5.03 1.87 13.30
CA MET A 156 3.90 2.75 12.97
C MET A 156 2.58 1.99 12.82
N ALA A 157 2.57 0.67 12.98
CA ALA A 157 1.40 -0.16 12.75
C ALA A 157 0.34 0.03 13.84
N ASP A 158 -0.92 0.15 13.44
CA ASP A 158 -2.07 -0.01 14.34
C ASP A 158 -2.46 -1.48 14.46
N VAL A 159 -2.24 -2.25 13.37
CA VAL A 159 -2.53 -3.68 13.29
C VAL A 159 -1.39 -4.40 12.57
N VAL A 160 -0.92 -5.50 13.16
CA VAL A 160 0.05 -6.39 12.53
C VAL A 160 -0.63 -7.68 12.10
N ILE A 161 -0.37 -8.09 10.84
CA ILE A 161 -0.83 -9.38 10.31
C ILE A 161 0.39 -10.30 10.14
N VAL A 162 0.38 -11.41 10.86
CA VAL A 162 1.34 -12.50 10.61
C VAL A 162 0.84 -13.30 9.42
N ALA A 163 1.39 -13.00 8.25
CA ALA A 163 0.99 -13.62 6.98
C ALA A 163 1.55 -15.04 6.84
N LYS A 164 0.97 -15.86 5.95
CA LYS A 164 1.46 -17.20 5.62
C LYS A 164 1.64 -18.13 6.85
N SER A 165 0.86 -17.92 7.89
CA SER A 165 0.93 -18.71 9.13
C SER A 165 0.57 -20.19 8.91
N ASP A 166 -0.18 -20.50 7.86
CA ASP A 166 -0.52 -21.85 7.42
C ASP A 166 0.66 -22.61 6.77
N ALA A 167 1.65 -21.88 6.23
CA ALA A 167 2.82 -22.45 5.58
C ALA A 167 4.08 -22.45 6.48
N ALA A 168 4.01 -21.79 7.64
CA ALA A 168 5.13 -21.66 8.57
C ALA A 168 5.03 -22.61 9.77
N LYS A 169 6.15 -22.88 10.43
CA LYS A 169 6.14 -23.61 11.68
C LYS A 169 5.51 -22.77 12.79
N ALA A 170 4.77 -23.42 13.69
CA ALA A 170 4.08 -22.75 14.79
C ALA A 170 5.04 -21.95 15.71
N GLU A 171 6.26 -22.41 15.87
CA GLU A 171 7.30 -21.71 16.64
C GLU A 171 7.73 -20.40 15.99
N ASP A 172 7.87 -20.37 14.65
CA ASP A 172 8.24 -19.18 13.89
C ASP A 172 7.10 -18.17 13.86
N VAL A 173 5.84 -18.64 13.76
CA VAL A 173 4.65 -17.79 13.88
C VAL A 173 4.64 -17.08 15.24
N ARG A 174 4.86 -17.81 16.34
CA ARG A 174 4.92 -17.21 17.68
C ARG A 174 6.07 -16.23 17.81
N ARG A 175 7.27 -16.63 17.38
CA ARG A 175 8.47 -15.79 17.43
C ARG A 175 8.27 -14.45 16.74
N VAL A 176 7.72 -14.45 15.52
CA VAL A 176 7.47 -13.24 14.74
C VAL A 176 6.35 -12.40 15.36
N ALA A 177 5.31 -13.03 15.91
CA ALA A 177 4.24 -12.32 16.62
C ALA A 177 4.75 -11.62 17.88
N GLU A 178 5.61 -12.27 18.67
CA GLU A 178 6.26 -11.70 19.86
C GLU A 178 7.18 -10.54 19.47
N ALA A 179 8.02 -10.72 18.44
CA ALA A 179 8.92 -9.67 17.95
C ALA A 179 8.17 -8.43 17.43
N ALA A 180 6.97 -8.62 16.88
CA ALA A 180 6.14 -7.52 16.39
C ALA A 180 5.42 -6.74 17.52
N GLN A 181 5.38 -7.27 18.75
CA GLN A 181 4.78 -6.63 19.93
C GLN A 181 5.81 -5.88 20.79
N ALA A 182 7.10 -6.11 20.57
CA ALA A 182 8.20 -5.51 21.32
C ALA A 182 8.55 -4.10 20.81
#